data_73b48322d3a4b3a97e81b2e7cf072093
#
_entry.id   73b48322d3a4b3a97e81b2e7cf072093
#
_cell.length_a   1.000
_cell.length_b   1.000
_cell.length_c   1.000
_cell.angle_alpha   90.00
_cell.angle_beta   90.00
_cell.angle_gamma   90.00
#
_symmetry.space_group_name_H-M   'P 1'
#
loop_
_entity.id
_entity.type
_entity.pdbx_description
1 polymer ?
#
loop_
_entity_poly.entity_id
_entity_poly.type
_entity_poly.pdbx_seq_one_letter_code
_entity_poly.pdbx_strand_id
1 'polypeptide(L)'
;APGFGDPINFSINNCNSQRNLDKRGKAQAQAIGAAIIQSGFRFNQILSSEWCRCKETAELMDLGKWETFSGLNSFFQGYADKAKTLRQLNSRFEEFKEGVTLLITHQVTISAITGASVGSGEFVAYNTISKEAKVFRLD
;
A
#
# COMPACT_ATOMS: atom_id res chain seq x y z
N ALA A 1 5.34 -10.20 0.98
CA ALA A 1 5.11 -11.17 2.06
C ALA A 1 4.66 -12.49 1.46
N PRO A 2 5.34 -13.60 1.76
CA PRO A 2 4.94 -14.88 1.22
C PRO A 2 3.65 -15.40 1.86
N GLY A 3 2.98 -16.32 1.18
CA GLY A 3 1.76 -16.95 1.69
C GLY A 3 0.51 -16.14 1.38
N PHE A 4 -0.55 -16.47 2.11
CA PHE A 4 -1.89 -15.98 1.81
C PHE A 4 -2.64 -15.73 3.13
N GLY A 5 -3.20 -14.53 3.26
CA GLY A 5 -3.93 -14.14 4.46
C GLY A 5 -3.03 -13.86 5.67
N ASP A 6 -3.63 -13.59 6.79
CA ASP A 6 -2.95 -13.39 8.08
C ASP A 6 -3.38 -14.49 9.08
N PRO A 7 -2.57 -14.80 10.10
CA PRO A 7 -2.91 -15.82 11.10
C PRO A 7 -4.22 -15.52 11.82
N ILE A 8 -4.87 -16.57 12.32
CA ILE A 8 -6.15 -16.45 13.02
C ILE A 8 -6.06 -15.61 14.31
N ASN A 9 -4.89 -15.55 14.92
CA ASN A 9 -4.63 -14.75 16.11
C ASN A 9 -4.15 -13.34 15.78
N PHE A 10 -4.43 -12.85 14.58
CA PHE A 10 -4.02 -11.54 14.09
C PHE A 10 -4.35 -10.43 15.09
N SER A 11 -3.38 -9.54 15.30
CA SER A 11 -3.54 -8.27 15.99
C SER A 11 -2.76 -7.19 15.24
N ILE A 12 -3.39 -6.06 14.98
CA ILE A 12 -2.77 -4.96 14.24
C ILE A 12 -1.58 -4.37 14.99
N ASN A 13 -1.58 -4.47 16.30
CA ASN A 13 -0.52 -3.93 17.16
C ASN A 13 0.60 -4.92 17.45
N ASN A 14 0.52 -6.13 16.91
CA ASN A 14 1.53 -7.16 17.13
C ASN A 14 1.99 -7.76 15.81
N CYS A 15 3.16 -7.31 15.34
CA CYS A 15 3.70 -7.79 14.07
C CYS A 15 3.96 -9.30 14.05
N ASN A 16 4.24 -9.90 15.19
CA ASN A 16 4.45 -11.36 15.28
C ASN A 16 3.19 -12.17 14.96
N SER A 17 2.02 -11.53 15.03
CA SER A 17 0.74 -12.16 14.69
C SER A 17 0.35 -11.94 13.22
N GLN A 18 1.24 -11.38 12.42
CA GLN A 18 0.95 -10.99 11.04
C GLN A 18 1.84 -11.72 10.04
N ARG A 19 1.36 -11.81 8.81
CA ARG A 19 2.16 -12.27 7.67
C ARG A 19 3.07 -11.12 7.23
N ASN A 20 4.36 -11.28 7.44
CA ASN A 20 5.36 -10.24 7.23
C ASN A 20 6.20 -10.45 5.97
N LEU A 21 6.95 -9.43 5.57
CA LEU A 21 7.90 -9.54 4.48
C LEU A 21 8.98 -10.56 4.84
N ASP A 22 9.33 -11.38 3.86
CA ASP A 22 10.52 -12.23 3.93
C ASP A 22 11.74 -11.46 3.39
N LYS A 23 12.88 -12.11 3.35
CA LYS A 23 14.12 -11.52 2.85
C LYS A 23 13.98 -10.98 1.42
N ARG A 24 13.26 -11.71 0.57
CA ARG A 24 13.02 -11.32 -0.82
C ARG A 24 12.12 -10.10 -0.91
N GLY A 25 11.05 -10.05 -0.13
CA GLY A 25 10.15 -8.91 -0.08
C GLY A 25 10.83 -7.64 0.43
N LYS A 26 11.71 -7.79 1.41
CA LYS A 26 12.49 -6.66 1.93
C LYS A 26 13.44 -6.11 0.86
N ALA A 27 14.16 -6.99 0.17
CA ALA A 27 15.07 -6.58 -0.91
C ALA A 27 14.30 -5.91 -2.06
N GLN A 28 13.11 -6.41 -2.38
CA GLN A 28 12.26 -5.80 -3.40
C GLN A 28 11.84 -4.38 -3.02
N ALA A 29 11.42 -4.15 -1.78
CA ALA A 29 11.05 -2.81 -1.31
C ALA A 29 12.24 -1.84 -1.40
N GLN A 30 13.43 -2.28 -1.00
CA GLN A 30 14.64 -1.46 -1.10
C GLN A 30 14.99 -1.12 -2.55
N ALA A 31 14.89 -2.09 -3.46
CA ALA A 31 15.19 -1.88 -4.87
C ALA A 31 14.19 -0.91 -5.53
N ILE A 32 12.91 -1.03 -5.20
CA ILE A 32 11.88 -0.13 -5.69
C ILE A 32 12.15 1.30 -5.21
N GLY A 33 12.43 1.48 -3.93
CA GLY A 33 12.76 2.79 -3.37
C GLY A 33 13.96 3.43 -4.06
N ALA A 34 15.03 2.65 -4.27
CA ALA A 34 16.22 3.11 -4.98
C ALA A 34 15.92 3.55 -6.42
N ALA A 35 15.10 2.79 -7.14
CA ALA A 35 14.70 3.12 -8.50
C ALA A 35 13.91 4.43 -8.56
N ILE A 36 13.01 4.66 -7.62
CA ILE A 36 12.23 5.89 -7.54
C ILE A 36 13.15 7.09 -7.26
N ILE A 37 14.05 6.96 -6.30
CA ILE A 37 15.02 8.03 -5.97
C ILE A 37 15.88 8.36 -7.19
N GLN A 38 16.39 7.34 -7.87
CA GLN A 38 17.25 7.51 -9.03
C GLN A 38 16.52 8.20 -10.19
N SER A 39 15.21 7.98 -10.34
CA SER A 39 14.41 8.64 -11.36
C SER A 39 14.16 10.13 -11.09
N GLY A 40 14.43 10.59 -9.88
CA GLY A 40 14.16 11.95 -9.45
C GLY A 40 12.70 12.25 -9.16
N PHE A 41 11.83 11.24 -9.19
CA PHE A 41 10.41 11.41 -8.93
C PHE A 41 10.16 11.67 -7.44
N ARG A 42 9.27 12.61 -7.15
CA ARG A 42 8.90 12.96 -5.78
C ARG A 42 7.40 12.84 -5.57
N PHE A 43 7.03 12.29 -4.41
CA PHE A 43 5.62 12.23 -3.98
C PHE A 43 5.30 13.40 -3.06
N ASN A 44 4.07 13.91 -3.17
CA ASN A 44 3.57 14.95 -2.25
C ASN A 44 3.36 14.39 -0.85
N GLN A 45 2.95 13.12 -0.78
CA GLN A 45 2.60 12.46 0.47
C GLN A 45 2.78 10.96 0.30
N ILE A 46 3.14 10.29 1.38
CA ILE A 46 3.27 8.84 1.42
C ILE A 46 2.44 8.31 2.58
N LEU A 47 1.46 7.48 2.28
CA LEU A 47 0.56 6.89 3.27
C LEU A 47 0.64 5.37 3.21
N SER A 48 0.61 4.73 4.37
CA SER A 48 0.69 3.28 4.51
C SER A 48 -0.50 2.73 5.28
N SER A 49 -0.96 1.55 4.89
CA SER A 49 -1.79 0.73 5.76
C SER A 49 -1.11 0.54 7.12
N GLU A 50 -1.91 0.31 8.14
CA GLU A 50 -1.42 0.03 9.49
C GLU A 50 -0.83 -1.38 9.65
N TRP A 51 -0.99 -2.27 8.65
CA TRP A 51 -0.36 -3.59 8.64
C TRP A 51 1.16 -3.49 8.64
N CYS A 52 1.80 -4.36 9.41
CA CYS A 52 3.25 -4.31 9.58
C CYS A 52 4.01 -4.46 8.26
N ARG A 53 3.56 -5.33 7.36
CA ARG A 53 4.23 -5.49 6.05
C ARG A 53 4.18 -4.24 5.18
N CYS A 54 3.12 -3.44 5.30
CA CYS A 54 3.01 -2.18 4.57
C CYS A 54 3.91 -1.11 5.19
N LYS A 55 3.92 -1.01 6.51
CA LYS A 55 4.81 -0.08 7.23
C LYS A 55 6.27 -0.39 6.96
N GLU A 56 6.63 -1.67 6.99
CA GLU A 56 8.00 -2.09 6.69
C GLU A 56 8.38 -1.78 5.25
N THR A 57 7.46 -1.95 4.30
CA THR A 57 7.69 -1.55 2.91
C THR A 57 7.97 -0.05 2.80
N ALA A 58 7.18 0.79 3.46
CA ALA A 58 7.38 2.24 3.48
C ALA A 58 8.76 2.60 4.03
N GLU A 59 9.15 1.97 5.13
CA GLU A 59 10.44 2.19 5.77
C GLU A 59 11.61 1.80 4.86
N LEU A 60 11.52 0.62 4.25
CA LEU A 60 12.59 0.07 3.41
C LEU A 60 12.73 0.80 2.08
N MET A 61 11.65 1.35 1.52
CA MET A 61 11.74 2.18 0.32
C MET A 61 12.52 3.47 0.57
N ASP A 62 12.54 3.96 1.81
CA ASP A 62 13.34 5.11 2.23
C ASP A 62 13.13 6.34 1.34
N LEU A 63 11.87 6.67 1.09
CA LEU A 63 11.47 7.78 0.23
C LEU A 63 11.17 9.08 0.99
N GLY A 64 11.44 9.11 2.28
CA GLY A 64 11.17 10.23 3.14
C GLY A 64 10.05 9.96 4.14
N LYS A 65 9.47 11.01 4.67
CA LYS A 65 8.44 10.91 5.71
C LYS A 65 7.17 10.24 5.18
N TRP A 66 6.62 9.34 6.00
CA TRP A 66 5.36 8.67 5.72
C TRP A 66 4.54 8.54 6.99
N GLU A 67 3.24 8.33 6.84
CA GLU A 67 2.34 8.10 7.96
C GLU A 67 1.34 7.00 7.63
N THR A 68 0.73 6.44 8.68
CA THR A 68 -0.30 5.43 8.52
C THR A 68 -1.66 6.04 8.25
N PHE A 69 -2.50 5.28 7.54
CA PHE A 69 -3.89 5.66 7.29
C PHE A 69 -4.76 4.41 7.26
N SER A 70 -5.75 4.36 8.14
CA SER A 70 -6.62 3.18 8.30
C SER A 70 -7.48 2.89 7.06
N GLY A 71 -7.72 3.88 6.21
CA GLY A 71 -8.42 3.70 4.94
C GLY A 71 -7.66 2.84 3.92
N LEU A 72 -6.41 2.48 4.22
CA LEU A 72 -5.59 1.59 3.40
C LEU A 72 -5.50 0.17 3.96
N ASN A 73 -6.17 -0.12 5.06
CA ASN A 73 -6.09 -1.42 5.73
C ASN A 73 -6.74 -2.53 4.91
N SER A 74 -6.28 -3.77 5.17
CA SER A 74 -6.83 -4.95 4.50
C SER A 74 -8.15 -5.36 5.13
N PHE A 75 -9.17 -5.48 4.33
CA PHE A 75 -10.45 -6.07 4.75
C PHE A 75 -10.56 -7.55 4.36
N PHE A 76 -9.50 -8.13 3.84
CA PHE A 76 -9.43 -9.57 3.58
C PHE A 76 -9.56 -10.32 4.91
N GLN A 77 -10.36 -11.36 4.95
CA GLN A 77 -10.68 -12.13 6.17
C GLN A 77 -11.49 -11.34 7.22
N GLY A 78 -11.95 -10.12 6.92
CA GLY A 78 -12.78 -9.35 7.83
C GLY A 78 -12.04 -8.68 8.99
N TYR A 79 -10.71 -8.60 8.94
CA TYR A 79 -9.93 -7.90 9.98
C TYR A 79 -10.11 -6.39 9.97
N ALA A 80 -10.64 -5.84 8.89
CA ALA A 80 -11.12 -4.48 8.81
C ALA A 80 -12.49 -4.48 8.13
N ASP A 81 -13.32 -3.49 8.40
CA ASP A 81 -14.63 -3.36 7.77
C ASP A 81 -14.47 -2.80 6.35
N LYS A 82 -14.88 -3.56 5.35
CA LYS A 82 -14.70 -3.19 3.93
C LYS A 82 -15.37 -1.85 3.60
N ALA A 83 -16.63 -1.70 3.95
CA ALA A 83 -17.40 -0.49 3.59
C ALA A 83 -16.81 0.75 4.25
N LYS A 84 -16.48 0.65 5.54
CA LYS A 84 -15.85 1.75 6.28
C LYS A 84 -14.49 2.11 5.71
N THR A 85 -13.66 1.12 5.43
CA THR A 85 -12.32 1.32 4.87
C THR A 85 -12.38 2.04 3.53
N LEU A 86 -13.26 1.59 2.64
CA LEU A 86 -13.41 2.21 1.32
C LEU A 86 -14.00 3.62 1.40
N ARG A 87 -14.92 3.87 2.34
CA ARG A 87 -15.44 5.24 2.56
C ARG A 87 -14.34 6.17 3.03
N GLN A 88 -13.51 5.73 3.97
CA GLN A 88 -12.38 6.52 4.45
C GLN A 88 -11.41 6.86 3.32
N LEU A 89 -11.10 5.88 2.47
CA LEU A 89 -10.18 6.09 1.35
C LEU A 89 -10.76 7.06 0.32
N ASN A 90 -12.02 6.89 -0.07
CA ASN A 90 -12.66 7.80 -1.02
C ASN A 90 -12.75 9.22 -0.48
N SER A 91 -13.04 9.40 0.81
CA SER A 91 -13.03 10.73 1.43
C SER A 91 -11.65 11.36 1.40
N ARG A 92 -10.59 10.57 1.61
CA ARG A 92 -9.22 11.06 1.58
C ARG A 92 -8.81 11.50 0.16
N PHE A 93 -9.31 10.82 -0.88
CA PHE A 93 -9.05 11.22 -2.27
C PHE A 93 -9.49 12.66 -2.55
N GLU A 94 -10.58 13.10 -1.95
CA GLU A 94 -11.08 14.47 -2.12
C GLU A 94 -10.14 15.53 -1.52
N GLU A 95 -9.28 15.12 -0.59
CA GLU A 95 -8.30 16.00 0.06
C GLU A 95 -6.98 16.07 -0.71
N PHE A 96 -6.77 15.22 -1.72
CA PHE A 96 -5.54 15.20 -2.48
C PHE A 96 -5.40 16.44 -3.33
N LYS A 97 -4.21 17.04 -3.30
CA LYS A 97 -3.84 18.21 -4.10
C LYS A 97 -3.12 17.77 -5.37
N GLU A 98 -2.70 18.73 -6.18
CA GLU A 98 -1.89 18.46 -7.37
C GLU A 98 -0.64 17.65 -6.99
N GLY A 99 -0.18 16.83 -7.93
CA GLY A 99 0.94 15.95 -7.73
C GLY A 99 0.49 14.53 -7.46
N VAL A 100 1.39 13.71 -6.91
CA VAL A 100 1.15 12.29 -6.73
C VAL A 100 1.32 11.91 -5.27
N THR A 101 0.35 11.18 -4.74
CA THR A 101 0.41 10.56 -3.42
C THR A 101 0.72 9.08 -3.60
N LEU A 102 1.70 8.58 -2.86
CA LEU A 102 2.00 7.16 -2.81
C LEU A 102 1.18 6.50 -1.72
N LEU A 103 0.44 5.46 -2.08
CA LEU A 103 -0.36 4.67 -1.14
C LEU A 103 0.20 3.25 -1.11
N ILE A 104 0.55 2.79 0.09
CA ILE A 104 1.06 1.43 0.30
C ILE A 104 -0.03 0.63 1.00
N THR A 105 -0.60 -0.32 0.28
CA THR A 105 -1.81 -1.00 0.70
C THR A 105 -1.81 -2.47 0.27
N HIS A 106 -2.97 -3.05 0.11
CA HIS A 106 -3.19 -4.47 -0.13
C HIS A 106 -3.89 -4.70 -1.45
N GLN A 107 -3.70 -5.89 -2.02
CA GLN A 107 -4.33 -6.28 -3.29
C GLN A 107 -5.86 -6.09 -3.25
N VAL A 108 -6.50 -6.46 -2.14
CA VAL A 108 -7.96 -6.33 -2.02
C VAL A 108 -8.43 -4.88 -2.08
N THR A 109 -7.67 -3.97 -1.49
CA THR A 109 -7.99 -2.53 -1.50
C THR A 109 -7.76 -1.94 -2.88
N ILE A 110 -6.63 -2.27 -3.51
CA ILE A 110 -6.31 -1.83 -4.87
C ILE A 110 -7.39 -2.29 -5.84
N SER A 111 -7.74 -3.57 -5.79
CA SER A 111 -8.76 -4.14 -6.68
C SER A 111 -10.13 -3.49 -6.48
N ALA A 112 -10.54 -3.26 -5.24
CA ALA A 112 -11.83 -2.65 -4.94
C ALA A 112 -11.93 -1.19 -5.42
N ILE A 113 -10.83 -0.44 -5.36
CA ILE A 113 -10.81 0.97 -5.76
C ILE A 113 -10.58 1.13 -7.26
N THR A 114 -9.64 0.38 -7.83
CA THR A 114 -9.16 0.62 -9.20
C THR A 114 -9.67 -0.40 -10.21
N GLY A 115 -10.19 -1.54 -9.76
CA GLY A 115 -10.55 -2.65 -10.62
C GLY A 115 -9.36 -3.46 -11.11
N ALA A 116 -8.12 -3.05 -10.79
CA ALA A 116 -6.92 -3.71 -11.25
C ALA A 116 -6.50 -4.83 -10.30
N SER A 117 -5.96 -5.91 -10.86
CA SER A 117 -5.32 -6.99 -10.10
C SER A 117 -3.82 -6.84 -10.20
N VAL A 118 -3.14 -6.91 -9.07
CA VAL A 118 -1.69 -6.71 -8.99
C VAL A 118 -1.02 -7.83 -8.22
N GLY A 119 0.24 -8.10 -8.58
CA GLY A 119 1.13 -8.96 -7.82
C GLY A 119 2.04 -8.17 -6.90
N SER A 120 2.89 -8.89 -6.17
CA SER A 120 3.87 -8.27 -5.29
C SER A 120 4.84 -7.41 -6.06
N GLY A 121 5.04 -6.17 -5.61
CA GLY A 121 5.94 -5.21 -6.26
C GLY A 121 5.35 -4.48 -7.45
N GLU A 122 4.10 -4.76 -7.82
CA GLU A 122 3.43 -4.02 -8.87
C GLU A 122 2.75 -2.76 -8.32
N PHE A 123 2.64 -1.78 -9.20
CA PHE A 123 2.01 -0.49 -8.93
C PHE A 123 0.80 -0.28 -9.82
N VAL A 124 -0.14 0.51 -9.31
CA VAL A 124 -1.23 1.06 -10.12
C VAL A 124 -1.16 2.59 -10.07
N ALA A 125 -0.98 3.22 -11.21
CA ALA A 125 -1.19 4.65 -11.34
C ALA A 125 -2.69 4.87 -11.52
N TYR A 126 -3.31 5.58 -10.59
CA TYR A 126 -4.76 5.76 -10.56
C TYR A 126 -5.11 7.24 -10.52
N ASN A 127 -5.96 7.67 -11.44
CA ASN A 127 -6.50 9.02 -11.45
C ASN A 127 -7.84 9.02 -10.72
N THR A 128 -7.92 9.70 -9.59
CA THR A 128 -9.11 9.69 -8.73
C THR A 128 -10.30 10.42 -9.35
N ILE A 129 -10.08 11.24 -10.37
CA ILE A 129 -11.13 11.98 -11.08
C ILE A 129 -11.65 11.20 -12.28
N SER A 130 -10.76 10.80 -13.21
CA SER A 130 -11.13 10.04 -14.41
C SER A 130 -11.41 8.55 -14.12
N LYS A 131 -10.91 8.04 -13.00
CA LYS A 131 -10.96 6.63 -12.61
C LYS A 131 -10.13 5.72 -13.52
N GLU A 132 -9.22 6.27 -14.31
CA GLU A 132 -8.30 5.49 -15.13
C GLU A 132 -7.22 4.88 -14.26
N ALA A 133 -6.86 3.63 -14.57
CA ALA A 133 -5.85 2.87 -13.83
C ALA A 133 -4.87 2.22 -14.81
N LYS A 134 -3.58 2.26 -14.49
CA LYS A 134 -2.52 1.63 -15.27
C LYS A 134 -1.60 0.86 -14.35
N VAL A 135 -1.42 -0.44 -14.62
CA VAL A 135 -0.51 -1.31 -13.87
C VAL A 135 0.90 -1.23 -14.46
N PHE A 136 1.91 -1.17 -13.61
CA PHE A 136 3.31 -1.14 -14.04
C PHE A 136 4.24 -1.68 -12.95
N ARG A 137 5.52 -1.93 -13.31
CA ARG A 137 6.58 -2.36 -12.39
C ARG A 137 7.77 -1.44 -12.51
N LEU A 138 8.54 -1.38 -11.41
CA LEU A 138 9.79 -0.59 -11.33
C LEU A 138 11.02 -1.46 -11.05
N ASP A 139 10.83 -2.77 -10.88
CA ASP A 139 11.91 -3.73 -10.64
C ASP A 139 12.25 -4.58 -11.87
#